data_186500ac3a7f45d325f94c5807c3594f
#
_entry.id   186500ac3a7f45d325f94c5807c3594f
#
_cell.length_a   1.000
_cell.length_b   1.000
_cell.length_c   1.000
_cell.angle_alpha   90.00
_cell.angle_beta   90.00
_cell.angle_gamma   90.00
#
_symmetry.space_group_name_H-M   'P 1'
#
loop_
_entity.id
_entity.type
_entity.pdbx_description
1 polymer ?
#
loop_
_entity_poly.entity_id
_entity_poly.type
_entity_poly.pdbx_seq_one_letter_code
_entity_poly.pdbx_strand_id
1 'polypeptide(L)'
;MASNGERAAGARADGAGRLTAKGERTRGRIVAAAARLMHEGSVTETTIEDVKAAAGASSSQLYHYFADKEALVQAVIDHQADTIVGTTEQAGLGTPDGLRAWRDLVVAQAARSSGQGGCPLGSLGGQLAETDARARGQVADGFGRWSDALRAGLRELAAAGRLRPGPDPDALAVTLLASLQGGLLLAQVERDTRPLETALDTFLTLILA
;
A
#
# COMPACT_ATOMS: atom_id res chain seq x y z
N MET A 1 -7.23 11.63 66.15
CA MET A 1 -6.65 10.31 65.80
C MET A 1 -7.17 10.00 64.40
N ALA A 2 -6.49 10.37 63.37
CA ALA A 2 -5.48 9.65 62.60
C ALA A 2 -6.16 8.48 61.87
N SER A 3 -6.30 8.55 60.62
CA SER A 3 -5.45 8.55 59.40
C SER A 3 -5.52 7.21 58.68
N ASN A 4 -5.44 7.29 57.42
CA ASN A 4 -4.99 6.28 56.47
C ASN A 4 -6.04 5.45 55.71
N GLY A 5 -6.10 5.70 54.41
CA GLY A 5 -6.73 4.81 53.45
C GLY A 5 -6.79 5.35 51.99
N GLU A 6 -6.07 6.39 51.65
CA GLU A 6 -5.91 6.78 50.26
C GLU A 6 -4.52 6.35 49.74
N ARG A 7 -4.45 5.18 49.13
CA ARG A 7 -3.40 4.85 48.16
C ARG A 7 -3.83 3.69 47.29
N ALA A 8 -3.64 3.89 45.97
CA ALA A 8 -3.61 2.88 44.92
C ALA A 8 -4.83 2.82 44.00
N ALA A 9 -5.07 3.86 43.26
CA ALA A 9 -5.75 3.77 41.97
C ALA A 9 -5.04 4.68 40.96
N GLY A 10 -3.93 4.28 40.46
CA GLY A 10 -3.18 5.08 39.50
C GLY A 10 -1.94 4.33 39.02
N ALA A 11 -2.08 3.41 38.07
CA ALA A 11 -1.00 2.99 37.17
C ALA A 11 -1.39 1.72 36.42
N ARG A 12 -2.16 1.82 35.37
CA ARG A 12 -2.22 0.80 34.28
C ARG A 12 -2.80 1.45 33.02
N ALA A 13 -2.00 2.30 32.40
CA ALA A 13 -2.20 2.70 31.00
C ALA A 13 -0.91 3.37 30.54
N ASP A 14 0.10 2.56 30.22
CA ASP A 14 1.21 2.89 29.34
C ASP A 14 2.13 1.68 29.26
N GLY A 15 1.86 0.77 28.34
CA GLY A 15 2.61 -0.47 28.17
C GLY A 15 2.48 -1.08 26.77
N ALA A 16 2.28 -0.25 25.74
CA ALA A 16 2.58 -0.68 24.38
C ALA A 16 4.11 -0.62 24.22
N GLY A 17 4.81 -1.56 24.86
CA GLY A 17 6.25 -1.66 24.81
C GLY A 17 6.72 -1.79 23.37
N ARG A 18 7.57 -0.87 22.94
CA ARG A 18 8.28 -0.91 21.65
C ARG A 18 8.82 -2.32 21.43
N LEU A 19 8.42 -2.93 20.31
CA LEU A 19 8.86 -4.29 19.97
C LEU A 19 10.39 -4.33 19.88
N THR A 20 10.97 -5.45 20.29
CA THR A 20 12.40 -5.69 20.05
C THR A 20 12.64 -5.86 18.55
N ALA A 21 13.86 -5.63 18.07
CA ALA A 21 14.20 -5.86 16.66
C ALA A 21 13.87 -7.28 16.16
N LYS A 22 13.94 -8.29 17.04
CA LYS A 22 13.48 -9.66 16.74
C LYS A 22 11.96 -9.71 16.60
N GLY A 23 11.23 -9.00 17.47
CA GLY A 23 9.78 -8.92 17.44
C GLY A 23 9.29 -8.24 16.17
N GLU A 24 9.90 -7.11 15.80
CA GLU A 24 9.59 -6.38 14.56
C GLU A 24 9.79 -7.25 13.31
N ARG A 25 10.92 -7.98 13.24
CA ARG A 25 11.17 -8.93 12.13
C ARG A 25 10.12 -10.04 12.07
N THR A 26 9.71 -10.58 13.21
CA THR A 26 8.70 -11.64 13.25
C THR A 26 7.33 -11.10 12.82
N ARG A 27 6.93 -9.94 13.34
CA ARG A 27 5.68 -9.26 12.93
C ARG A 27 5.69 -8.95 11.42
N GLY A 28 6.78 -8.38 10.90
CA GLY A 28 6.92 -8.06 9.48
C GLY A 28 6.83 -9.31 8.58
N ARG A 29 7.42 -10.43 8.99
CA ARG A 29 7.33 -11.70 8.26
C ARG A 29 5.89 -12.24 8.21
N ILE A 30 5.13 -12.13 9.30
CA ILE A 30 3.72 -12.53 9.34
C ILE A 30 2.89 -11.64 8.41
N VAL A 31 3.07 -10.32 8.47
CA VAL A 31 2.36 -9.36 7.59
C VAL A 31 2.68 -9.60 6.12
N ALA A 32 3.96 -9.79 5.77
CA ALA A 32 4.37 -10.05 4.40
C ALA A 32 3.78 -11.36 3.85
N ALA A 33 3.72 -12.43 4.68
CA ALA A 33 3.09 -13.69 4.29
C ALA A 33 1.58 -13.52 4.07
N ALA A 34 0.88 -12.81 4.98
CA ALA A 34 -0.53 -12.51 4.84
C ALA A 34 -0.81 -11.65 3.60
N ALA A 35 -0.01 -10.61 3.36
CA ALA A 35 -0.13 -9.73 2.20
C ALA A 35 -0.04 -10.51 0.88
N ARG A 36 0.92 -11.43 0.78
CA ARG A 36 1.08 -12.28 -0.40
C ARG A 36 -0.13 -13.21 -0.58
N LEU A 37 -0.55 -13.94 0.46
CA LEU A 37 -1.69 -14.85 0.37
C LEU A 37 -3.00 -14.14 0.00
N MET A 38 -3.27 -12.99 0.60
CA MET A 38 -4.47 -12.19 0.32
C MET A 38 -4.45 -11.56 -1.08
N HIS A 39 -3.26 -11.33 -1.63
CA HIS A 39 -3.09 -10.82 -2.99
C HIS A 39 -3.19 -11.92 -4.05
N GLU A 40 -2.63 -13.10 -3.81
CA GLU A 40 -2.69 -14.28 -4.70
C GLU A 40 -4.07 -14.94 -4.71
N GLY A 41 -4.79 -14.88 -3.58
CA GLY A 41 -6.14 -15.41 -3.40
C GLY A 41 -7.13 -14.30 -3.05
N SER A 42 -7.72 -14.38 -1.86
CA SER A 42 -8.59 -13.33 -1.33
C SER A 42 -8.43 -13.15 0.19
N VAL A 43 -8.87 -12.00 0.70
CA VAL A 43 -8.93 -11.76 2.15
C VAL A 43 -9.84 -12.79 2.84
N THR A 44 -10.97 -13.12 2.22
CA THR A 44 -11.95 -14.05 2.79
C THR A 44 -11.41 -15.47 2.88
N GLU A 45 -10.77 -15.96 1.82
CA GLU A 45 -10.25 -17.34 1.74
C GLU A 45 -8.98 -17.55 2.56
N THR A 46 -8.15 -16.51 2.74
CA THR A 46 -6.92 -16.61 3.54
C THR A 46 -7.26 -16.84 5.00
N THR A 47 -6.84 -17.97 5.55
CA THR A 47 -7.03 -18.31 6.97
C THR A 47 -5.81 -17.94 7.81
N ILE A 48 -6.00 -17.83 9.13
CA ILE A 48 -4.89 -17.63 10.08
C ILE A 48 -3.90 -18.80 10.02
N GLU A 49 -4.39 -20.03 9.79
CA GLU A 49 -3.54 -21.22 9.69
C GLU A 49 -2.63 -21.15 8.45
N ASP A 50 -3.17 -20.68 7.29
CA ASP A 50 -2.38 -20.49 6.09
C ASP A 50 -1.26 -19.46 6.30
N VAL A 51 -1.60 -18.35 6.96
CA VAL A 51 -0.62 -17.31 7.29
C VAL A 51 0.47 -17.82 8.23
N LYS A 52 0.10 -18.60 9.25
CA LYS A 52 1.06 -19.23 10.17
C LYS A 52 2.01 -20.15 9.42
N ALA A 53 1.47 -21.03 8.58
CA ALA A 53 2.26 -21.97 7.79
C ALA A 53 3.23 -21.22 6.87
N ALA A 54 2.73 -20.21 6.11
CA ALA A 54 3.53 -19.43 5.18
C ALA A 54 4.59 -18.56 5.87
N ALA A 55 4.29 -18.02 7.07
CA ALA A 55 5.20 -17.20 7.85
C ALA A 55 6.19 -18.01 8.68
N GLY A 56 6.02 -19.33 8.85
CA GLY A 56 6.77 -20.14 9.82
C GLY A 56 6.60 -19.60 11.24
N ALA A 57 5.37 -19.21 11.61
CA ALA A 57 5.05 -18.64 12.90
C ALA A 57 4.14 -19.58 13.73
N SER A 58 4.34 -19.61 15.05
CA SER A 58 3.42 -20.31 15.94
C SER A 58 2.15 -19.50 16.18
N SER A 59 1.06 -20.19 16.62
CA SER A 59 -0.18 -19.50 17.04
C SER A 59 0.09 -18.48 18.13
N SER A 60 0.91 -18.81 19.12
CA SER A 60 1.29 -17.87 20.18
C SER A 60 1.99 -16.61 19.65
N GLN A 61 2.88 -16.76 18.67
CA GLN A 61 3.54 -15.62 18.03
C GLN A 61 2.54 -14.76 17.25
N LEU A 62 1.64 -15.37 16.48
CA LEU A 62 0.66 -14.62 15.69
C LEU A 62 -0.28 -13.83 16.61
N TYR A 63 -0.90 -14.49 17.59
CA TYR A 63 -1.84 -13.84 18.50
C TYR A 63 -1.18 -12.87 19.50
N HIS A 64 0.15 -12.93 19.66
CA HIS A 64 0.91 -11.91 20.37
C HIS A 64 0.91 -10.56 19.62
N TYR A 65 0.91 -10.59 18.28
CA TYR A 65 0.96 -9.36 17.44
C TYR A 65 -0.40 -8.92 16.92
N PHE A 66 -1.33 -9.86 16.72
CA PHE A 66 -2.63 -9.60 16.09
C PHE A 66 -3.72 -10.29 16.90
N ALA A 67 -4.63 -9.51 17.48
CA ALA A 67 -5.72 -10.03 18.31
C ALA A 67 -6.65 -10.96 17.51
N ASP A 68 -6.87 -10.63 16.23
CA ASP A 68 -7.76 -11.31 15.31
C ASP A 68 -7.31 -11.14 13.86
N LYS A 69 -8.08 -11.69 12.91
CA LYS A 69 -7.85 -11.57 11.48
C LYS A 69 -8.01 -10.13 11.00
N GLU A 70 -8.92 -9.35 11.57
CA GLU A 70 -9.15 -7.96 11.20
C GLU A 70 -7.93 -7.10 11.50
N ALA A 71 -7.32 -7.26 12.68
CA ALA A 71 -6.08 -6.56 13.04
C ALA A 71 -4.92 -6.92 12.10
N LEU A 72 -4.86 -8.18 11.63
CA LEU A 72 -3.87 -8.60 10.63
C LEU A 72 -4.16 -7.96 9.26
N VAL A 73 -5.42 -7.92 8.81
CA VAL A 73 -5.83 -7.27 7.54
C VAL A 73 -5.46 -5.79 7.54
N GLN A 74 -5.71 -5.09 8.64
CA GLN A 74 -5.31 -3.69 8.79
C GLN A 74 -3.80 -3.50 8.64
N ALA A 75 -3.02 -4.36 9.28
CA ALA A 75 -1.56 -4.31 9.14
C ALA A 75 -1.09 -4.65 7.71
N VAL A 76 -1.84 -5.47 6.97
CA VAL A 76 -1.58 -5.76 5.55
C VAL A 76 -1.87 -4.54 4.69
N ILE A 77 -2.97 -3.82 4.93
CA ILE A 77 -3.30 -2.59 4.20
C ILE A 77 -2.18 -1.55 4.39
N ASP A 78 -1.77 -1.30 5.63
CA ASP A 78 -0.68 -0.37 5.94
C ASP A 78 0.63 -0.78 5.25
N HIS A 79 0.98 -2.07 5.32
CA HIS A 79 2.19 -2.60 4.68
C HIS A 79 2.18 -2.41 3.15
N GLN A 80 1.06 -2.66 2.50
CA GLN A 80 0.94 -2.46 1.04
C GLN A 80 1.05 -0.98 0.68
N ALA A 81 0.37 -0.10 1.43
CA ALA A 81 0.47 1.34 1.24
C ALA A 81 1.92 1.84 1.43
N ASP A 82 2.58 1.46 2.52
CA ASP A 82 3.97 1.85 2.81
C ASP A 82 4.94 1.37 1.72
N THR A 83 4.77 0.14 1.24
CA THR A 83 5.61 -0.43 0.17
C THR A 83 5.46 0.35 -1.14
N ILE A 84 4.21 0.64 -1.53
CA ILE A 84 3.92 1.35 -2.78
C ILE A 84 4.39 2.80 -2.72
N VAL A 85 4.08 3.50 -1.62
CA VAL A 85 4.50 4.90 -1.42
C VAL A 85 6.02 4.99 -1.40
N GLY A 86 6.70 4.17 -0.60
CA GLY A 86 8.15 4.18 -0.52
C GLY A 86 8.84 3.87 -1.87
N THR A 87 8.30 2.94 -2.66
CA THR A 87 8.80 2.67 -4.01
C THR A 87 8.60 3.86 -4.94
N THR A 88 7.46 4.54 -4.85
CA THR A 88 7.15 5.73 -5.65
C THR A 88 8.07 6.90 -5.31
N GLU A 89 8.29 7.16 -4.02
CA GLU A 89 9.19 8.22 -3.55
C GLU A 89 10.64 7.98 -3.97
N GLN A 90 11.12 6.72 -3.88
CA GLN A 90 12.49 6.35 -4.25
C GLN A 90 12.76 6.47 -5.76
N ALA A 91 11.74 6.47 -6.60
CA ALA A 91 11.90 6.60 -8.05
C ALA A 91 12.30 8.01 -8.51
N GLY A 92 12.20 9.04 -7.65
CA GLY A 92 12.64 10.40 -7.97
C GLY A 92 11.78 11.05 -9.05
N LEU A 93 10.47 11.07 -8.88
CA LEU A 93 9.48 11.54 -9.86
C LEU A 93 9.62 13.01 -10.28
N GLY A 94 10.43 13.81 -9.57
CA GLY A 94 10.71 15.22 -9.88
C GLY A 94 11.51 15.46 -11.17
N THR A 95 11.89 14.39 -11.88
CA THR A 95 12.57 14.47 -13.19
C THR A 95 11.84 13.65 -14.24
N PRO A 96 11.90 14.03 -15.54
CA PRO A 96 11.32 13.21 -16.62
C PRO A 96 11.85 11.77 -16.63
N ASP A 97 13.14 11.59 -16.36
CA ASP A 97 13.75 10.25 -16.34
C ASP A 97 13.31 9.43 -15.13
N GLY A 98 13.16 10.06 -13.95
CA GLY A 98 12.62 9.41 -12.77
C GLY A 98 11.16 8.96 -12.97
N LEU A 99 10.35 9.78 -13.60
CA LEU A 99 8.97 9.44 -13.92
C LEU A 99 8.88 8.28 -14.96
N ARG A 100 9.77 8.26 -15.95
CA ARG A 100 9.89 7.13 -16.89
C ARG A 100 10.37 5.85 -16.19
N ALA A 101 11.39 5.96 -15.34
CA ALA A 101 11.90 4.82 -14.58
C ALA A 101 10.83 4.22 -13.66
N TRP A 102 10.02 5.07 -13.02
CA TRP A 102 8.87 4.62 -12.23
C TRP A 102 7.84 3.88 -13.10
N ARG A 103 7.49 4.43 -14.26
CA ARG A 103 6.62 3.74 -15.25
C ARG A 103 7.17 2.37 -15.62
N ASP A 104 8.44 2.28 -15.93
CA ASP A 104 9.10 1.02 -16.32
C ASP A 104 9.09 0.00 -15.16
N LEU A 105 9.31 0.46 -13.94
CA LEU A 105 9.23 -0.37 -12.74
C LEU A 105 7.83 -0.97 -12.55
N VAL A 106 6.79 -0.16 -12.71
CA VAL A 106 5.39 -0.59 -12.58
C VAL A 106 5.03 -1.61 -13.64
N VAL A 107 5.38 -1.35 -14.90
CA VAL A 107 5.13 -2.27 -16.01
C VAL A 107 5.91 -3.57 -15.84
N ALA A 108 7.18 -3.50 -15.46
CA ALA A 108 7.99 -4.68 -15.20
C ALA A 108 7.43 -5.52 -14.04
N GLN A 109 6.86 -4.88 -13.02
CA GLN A 109 6.21 -5.60 -11.92
C GLN A 109 4.95 -6.35 -12.40
N ALA A 110 4.09 -5.70 -13.19
CA ALA A 110 2.92 -6.33 -13.79
C ALA A 110 3.29 -7.48 -14.74
N ALA A 111 4.34 -7.30 -15.55
CA ALA A 111 4.82 -8.32 -16.47
C ALA A 111 5.35 -9.58 -15.74
N ARG A 112 6.07 -9.42 -14.61
CA ARG A 112 6.57 -10.55 -13.80
C ARG A 112 5.45 -11.48 -13.30
N SER A 113 4.28 -10.94 -13.03
CA SER A 113 3.10 -11.70 -12.62
C SER A 113 2.18 -12.08 -13.78
N SER A 114 2.58 -11.85 -15.04
CA SER A 114 1.71 -12.01 -16.22
C SER A 114 0.38 -11.28 -16.05
N GLY A 115 0.42 -10.08 -15.48
CA GLY A 115 -0.75 -9.25 -15.16
C GLY A 115 -1.58 -9.75 -13.96
N GLN A 116 -1.17 -10.84 -13.28
CA GLN A 116 -1.95 -11.37 -12.16
C GLN A 116 -1.91 -10.46 -10.93
N GLY A 117 -3.00 -10.47 -10.16
CA GLY A 117 -3.11 -9.78 -8.88
C GLY A 117 -3.43 -8.28 -8.97
N GLY A 118 -3.10 -7.60 -10.08
CA GLY A 118 -3.34 -6.16 -10.22
C GLY A 118 -2.60 -5.32 -9.17
N CYS A 119 -3.21 -4.23 -8.72
CA CYS A 119 -2.68 -3.41 -7.64
C CYS A 119 -2.96 -4.06 -6.28
N PRO A 120 -1.94 -4.36 -5.44
CA PRO A 120 -2.16 -4.97 -4.13
C PRO A 120 -3.09 -4.15 -3.21
N LEU A 121 -2.95 -2.83 -3.18
CA LEU A 121 -3.82 -1.94 -2.41
C LEU A 121 -5.21 -1.83 -3.05
N GLY A 122 -5.28 -1.76 -4.39
CA GLY A 122 -6.53 -1.73 -5.14
C GLY A 122 -7.36 -3.01 -4.98
N SER A 123 -6.70 -4.18 -4.95
CA SER A 123 -7.33 -5.46 -4.68
C SER A 123 -7.98 -5.51 -3.29
N LEU A 124 -7.29 -5.02 -2.26
CA LEU A 124 -7.86 -4.91 -0.90
C LEU A 124 -9.07 -3.96 -0.88
N GLY A 125 -8.98 -2.82 -1.60
CA GLY A 125 -10.10 -1.90 -1.76
C GLY A 125 -11.31 -2.55 -2.41
N GLY A 126 -11.12 -3.27 -3.51
CA GLY A 126 -12.18 -3.97 -4.22
C GLY A 126 -12.87 -5.05 -3.39
N GLN A 127 -12.14 -5.69 -2.47
CA GLN A 127 -12.70 -6.75 -1.63
C GLN A 127 -13.40 -6.23 -0.36
N LEU A 128 -12.95 -5.10 0.20
CA LEU A 128 -13.31 -4.67 1.56
C LEU A 128 -14.14 -3.39 1.61
N ALA A 129 -14.09 -2.54 0.56
CA ALA A 129 -14.67 -1.19 0.62
C ALA A 129 -16.17 -1.17 0.92
N GLU A 130 -16.93 -2.18 0.47
CA GLU A 130 -18.38 -2.25 0.66
C GLU A 130 -18.78 -2.92 1.97
N THR A 131 -17.90 -3.71 2.57
CA THR A 131 -18.24 -4.57 3.72
C THR A 131 -17.55 -4.17 5.02
N ASP A 132 -16.45 -3.41 4.94
CA ASP A 132 -15.66 -3.00 6.10
C ASP A 132 -15.31 -1.49 6.00
N ALA A 133 -16.05 -0.67 6.75
CA ALA A 133 -15.87 0.78 6.76
C ALA A 133 -14.47 1.22 7.28
N ARG A 134 -13.88 0.44 8.18
CA ARG A 134 -12.55 0.73 8.73
C ARG A 134 -11.46 0.41 7.69
N ALA A 135 -11.53 -0.76 7.07
CA ALA A 135 -10.62 -1.13 5.98
C ALA A 135 -10.74 -0.16 4.80
N ARG A 136 -11.97 0.26 4.44
CA ARG A 136 -12.20 1.30 3.42
C ARG A 136 -11.47 2.59 3.75
N GLY A 137 -11.57 3.07 5.01
CA GLY A 137 -10.87 4.27 5.47
C GLY A 137 -9.36 4.13 5.32
N GLN A 138 -8.77 3.03 5.77
CA GLN A 138 -7.33 2.78 5.66
C GLN A 138 -6.85 2.66 4.20
N VAL A 139 -7.61 2.00 3.33
CA VAL A 139 -7.30 1.94 1.90
C VAL A 139 -7.36 3.32 1.26
N ALA A 140 -8.36 4.13 1.62
CA ALA A 140 -8.48 5.52 1.15
C ALA A 140 -7.28 6.37 1.61
N ASP A 141 -6.87 6.25 2.86
CA ASP A 141 -5.67 6.92 3.39
C ASP A 141 -4.40 6.46 2.65
N GLY A 142 -4.27 5.17 2.36
CA GLY A 142 -3.16 4.62 1.58
C GLY A 142 -3.11 5.19 0.16
N PHE A 143 -4.24 5.28 -0.53
CA PHE A 143 -4.33 5.94 -1.84
C PHE A 143 -4.07 7.45 -1.76
N GLY A 144 -4.52 8.11 -0.68
CA GLY A 144 -4.21 9.52 -0.42
C GLY A 144 -2.71 9.77 -0.34
N ARG A 145 -1.99 8.99 0.47
CA ARG A 145 -0.53 9.05 0.60
C ARG A 145 0.19 8.79 -0.73
N TRP A 146 -0.28 7.81 -1.50
CA TRP A 146 0.29 7.54 -2.83
C TRP A 146 0.05 8.71 -3.80
N SER A 147 -1.17 9.26 -3.81
CA SER A 147 -1.47 10.47 -4.60
C SER A 147 -0.60 11.66 -4.19
N ASP A 148 -0.31 11.81 -2.89
CA ASP A 148 0.57 12.87 -2.40
C ASP A 148 2.03 12.70 -2.88
N ALA A 149 2.55 11.48 -2.91
CA ALA A 149 3.88 11.19 -3.46
C ALA A 149 3.95 11.50 -4.95
N LEU A 150 2.93 11.11 -5.74
CA LEU A 150 2.83 11.46 -7.16
C LEU A 150 2.74 12.98 -7.37
N ARG A 151 1.93 13.65 -6.58
CA ARG A 151 1.74 15.10 -6.60
C ARG A 151 3.04 15.86 -6.33
N ALA A 152 3.80 15.42 -5.34
CA ALA A 152 5.09 16.02 -5.01
C ALA A 152 6.04 16.00 -6.22
N GLY A 153 6.22 14.85 -6.86
CA GLY A 153 7.07 14.73 -8.05
C GLY A 153 6.56 15.58 -9.24
N LEU A 154 5.25 15.60 -9.48
CA LEU A 154 4.67 16.41 -10.57
C LEU A 154 4.80 17.92 -10.32
N ARG A 155 4.69 18.37 -9.06
CA ARG A 155 4.96 19.78 -8.71
C ARG A 155 6.42 20.17 -8.90
N GLU A 156 7.36 19.27 -8.58
CA GLU A 156 8.79 19.47 -8.86
C GLU A 156 9.05 19.59 -10.37
N LEU A 157 8.46 18.72 -11.19
CA LEU A 157 8.52 18.80 -12.65
C LEU A 157 7.96 20.12 -13.20
N ALA A 158 6.81 20.56 -12.66
CA ALA A 158 6.21 21.85 -13.03
C ALA A 158 7.12 23.03 -12.67
N ALA A 159 7.65 23.04 -11.44
CA ALA A 159 8.57 24.09 -11.00
C ALA A 159 9.87 24.15 -11.81
N ALA A 160 10.33 23.01 -12.32
CA ALA A 160 11.49 22.90 -13.21
C ALA A 160 11.17 23.22 -14.69
N GLY A 161 9.92 23.58 -15.03
CA GLY A 161 9.49 23.84 -16.41
C GLY A 161 9.55 22.61 -17.32
N ARG A 162 9.40 21.41 -16.76
CA ARG A 162 9.46 20.13 -17.48
C ARG A 162 8.09 19.56 -17.80
N LEU A 163 7.01 20.20 -17.36
CA LEU A 163 5.65 19.89 -17.78
C LEU A 163 5.20 20.88 -18.89
N ARG A 164 4.37 20.38 -19.79
CA ARG A 164 3.69 21.23 -20.78
C ARG A 164 2.77 22.22 -20.05
N PRO A 165 2.65 23.45 -20.53
CA PRO A 165 1.72 24.43 -19.97
C PRO A 165 0.27 23.94 -19.99
N GLY A 166 -0.45 24.20 -18.93
CA GLY A 166 -1.91 24.02 -18.86
C GLY A 166 -2.40 23.17 -17.70
N PRO A 167 -2.10 21.85 -17.61
CA PRO A 167 -2.66 21.01 -16.56
C PRO A 167 -2.11 21.33 -15.18
N ASP A 168 -3.00 21.38 -14.18
CA ASP A 168 -2.65 21.46 -12.77
C ASP A 168 -1.96 20.17 -12.28
N PRO A 169 -0.76 20.23 -11.67
CA PRO A 169 -0.07 19.06 -11.12
C PRO A 169 -0.92 18.22 -10.15
N ASP A 170 -1.83 18.84 -9.41
CA ASP A 170 -2.70 18.13 -8.48
C ASP A 170 -3.76 17.29 -9.22
N ALA A 171 -4.34 17.84 -10.27
CA ALA A 171 -5.24 17.11 -11.16
C ALA A 171 -4.50 16.00 -11.93
N LEU A 172 -3.26 16.26 -12.35
CA LEU A 172 -2.41 15.25 -12.99
C LEU A 172 -2.10 14.07 -12.07
N ALA A 173 -1.86 14.29 -10.77
CA ALA A 173 -1.60 13.23 -9.82
C ALA A 173 -2.79 12.26 -9.69
N VAL A 174 -4.00 12.80 -9.59
CA VAL A 174 -5.24 12.00 -9.55
C VAL A 174 -5.44 11.25 -10.86
N THR A 175 -5.21 11.92 -11.99
CA THR A 175 -5.35 11.32 -13.32
C THR A 175 -4.35 10.17 -13.52
N LEU A 176 -3.09 10.37 -13.12
CA LEU A 176 -2.05 9.33 -13.19
C LEU A 176 -2.43 8.12 -12.35
N LEU A 177 -2.86 8.35 -11.10
CA LEU A 177 -3.27 7.27 -10.20
C LEU A 177 -4.48 6.51 -10.76
N ALA A 178 -5.48 7.19 -11.29
CA ALA A 178 -6.65 6.57 -11.90
C ALA A 178 -6.29 5.78 -13.17
N SER A 179 -5.43 6.33 -14.04
CA SER A 179 -4.93 5.66 -15.24
C SER A 179 -4.14 4.39 -14.89
N LEU A 180 -3.31 4.47 -13.86
CA LEU A 180 -2.55 3.34 -13.33
C LEU A 180 -3.48 2.24 -12.82
N GLN A 181 -4.48 2.58 -11.98
CA GLN A 181 -5.42 1.60 -11.44
C GLN A 181 -6.23 0.94 -12.55
N GLY A 182 -6.74 1.71 -13.51
CA GLY A 182 -7.45 1.19 -14.69
C GLY A 182 -6.56 0.30 -15.55
N GLY A 183 -5.33 0.73 -15.83
CA GLY A 183 -4.35 -0.03 -16.58
C GLY A 183 -3.99 -1.37 -15.93
N LEU A 184 -3.79 -1.38 -14.61
CA LEU A 184 -3.51 -2.61 -13.85
C LEU A 184 -4.70 -3.57 -13.83
N LEU A 185 -5.93 -3.05 -13.70
CA LEU A 185 -7.13 -3.87 -13.77
C LEU A 185 -7.31 -4.51 -15.16
N LEU A 186 -7.15 -3.74 -16.23
CA LEU A 186 -7.22 -4.26 -17.59
C LEU A 186 -6.12 -5.29 -17.86
N ALA A 187 -4.89 -4.99 -17.45
CA ALA A 187 -3.78 -5.95 -17.57
C ALA A 187 -4.06 -7.26 -16.82
N GLN A 188 -4.71 -7.18 -15.66
CA GLN A 188 -5.13 -8.35 -14.88
C GLN A 188 -6.19 -9.20 -15.61
N VAL A 189 -7.18 -8.55 -16.20
CA VAL A 189 -8.27 -9.24 -16.92
C VAL A 189 -7.79 -9.84 -18.25
N GLU A 190 -7.03 -9.08 -19.01
CA GLU A 190 -6.56 -9.46 -20.33
C GLU A 190 -5.31 -10.36 -20.32
N ARG A 191 -4.62 -10.46 -19.14
CA ARG A 191 -3.31 -11.15 -19.02
C ARG A 191 -2.24 -10.57 -19.94
N ASP A 192 -2.31 -9.27 -20.16
CA ASP A 192 -1.48 -8.50 -21.08
C ASP A 192 -1.17 -7.12 -20.48
N THR A 193 0.08 -6.70 -20.49
CA THR A 193 0.48 -5.40 -19.93
C THR A 193 0.21 -4.22 -20.86
N ARG A 194 -0.14 -4.45 -22.13
CA ARG A 194 -0.37 -3.40 -23.13
C ARG A 194 -1.36 -2.30 -22.68
N PRO A 195 -2.50 -2.60 -22.03
CA PRO A 195 -3.38 -1.52 -21.56
C PRO A 195 -2.72 -0.59 -20.55
N LEU A 196 -1.94 -1.15 -19.62
CA LEU A 196 -1.18 -0.40 -18.62
C LEU A 196 -0.08 0.45 -19.28
N GLU A 197 0.69 -0.13 -20.18
CA GLU A 197 1.74 0.55 -20.95
C GLU A 197 1.14 1.70 -21.73
N THR A 198 0.07 1.45 -22.51
CA THR A 198 -0.61 2.47 -23.31
C THR A 198 -1.11 3.62 -22.45
N ALA A 199 -1.76 3.33 -21.31
CA ALA A 199 -2.28 4.37 -20.43
C ALA A 199 -1.16 5.27 -19.87
N LEU A 200 -0.09 4.65 -19.37
CA LEU A 200 1.03 5.39 -18.78
C LEU A 200 1.85 6.14 -19.84
N ASP A 201 2.14 5.54 -20.99
CA ASP A 201 2.91 6.18 -22.08
C ASP A 201 2.16 7.35 -22.68
N THR A 202 0.84 7.20 -22.89
CA THR A 202 0.00 8.29 -23.34
C THR A 202 -0.01 9.44 -22.33
N PHE A 203 -0.19 9.13 -21.05
CA PHE A 203 -0.14 10.15 -20.00
C PHE A 203 1.20 10.90 -20.02
N LEU A 204 2.33 10.19 -20.01
CA LEU A 204 3.66 10.81 -20.04
C LEU A 204 3.88 11.67 -21.28
N THR A 205 3.45 11.18 -22.45
CA THR A 205 3.56 11.93 -23.72
C THR A 205 2.77 13.23 -23.69
N LEU A 206 1.61 13.23 -23.06
CA LEU A 206 0.75 14.41 -22.98
C LEU A 206 1.26 15.48 -22.02
N ILE A 207 1.94 15.07 -20.93
CA ILE A 207 2.33 16.02 -19.88
C ILE A 207 3.79 16.50 -19.96
N LEU A 208 4.71 15.68 -20.46
CA LEU A 208 6.13 16.05 -20.52
C LEU A 208 6.41 17.01 -21.69
N ALA A 209 7.20 18.07 -21.41
CA ALA A 209 7.63 19.07 -22.38
C ALA A 209 8.75 18.54 -23.30
#